data_f6bb66474850d417d5d642056cecb7c8
#
_entry.id   f6bb66474850d417d5d642056cecb7c8
#
_cell.length_a   1.000
_cell.length_b   1.000
_cell.length_c   1.000
_cell.angle_alpha   90.00
_cell.angle_beta   90.00
_cell.angle_gamma   90.00
#
_symmetry.space_group_name_H-M   'P 1'
#
loop_
_entity.id
_entity.type
_entity.pdbx_description
1 polymer ?
#
loop_
_entity_poly.entity_id
_entity_poly.type
_entity_poly.pdbx_seq_one_letter_code
_entity_poly.pdbx_strand_id
1 'polypeptide(L)'
;ESLTIMGALEYAGYELKRGGGCRNGFCGACATIYRIKGDRELHACLACSTKVEDDMYVATLPFFPLVKQVYDIEQVKPTQQIMMQLYPEIYSCVGCNACTKACTQGLNVMQYIAYAQRGEYEKCAEESFDCVMCGVCSSRCPAGISHPQVAMLARRLNGKYLAPHCDHLDKRVEEIHEGVFEKLIEDLMGKPLSEIQELYNNRDIEA
;
A
#
# COMPACT_ATOMS: atom_id res chain seq x y z
N GLU A 1 14.34 13.31 -22.67
CA GLU A 1 13.86 13.01 -21.29
C GLU A 1 14.20 11.56 -20.97
N SER A 2 14.79 11.31 -19.79
CA SER A 2 15.12 9.95 -19.37
C SER A 2 13.84 9.18 -19.04
N LEU A 3 13.66 7.99 -19.63
CA LEU A 3 12.53 7.12 -19.32
C LEU A 3 12.62 6.57 -17.89
N THR A 4 11.48 6.24 -17.31
CA THR A 4 11.44 5.39 -16.12
C THR A 4 11.67 3.92 -16.50
N ILE A 5 12.03 3.07 -15.54
CA ILE A 5 12.16 1.62 -15.75
C ILE A 5 10.87 1.06 -16.37
N MET A 6 9.70 1.46 -15.87
CA MET A 6 8.41 1.04 -16.42
C MET A 6 8.24 1.48 -17.87
N GLY A 7 8.53 2.74 -18.18
CA GLY A 7 8.44 3.28 -19.54
C GLY A 7 9.41 2.58 -20.51
N ALA A 8 10.63 2.27 -20.07
CA ALA A 8 11.61 1.55 -20.88
C ALA A 8 11.19 0.10 -21.13
N LEU A 9 10.64 -0.60 -20.13
CA LEU A 9 10.13 -1.95 -20.29
C LEU A 9 8.95 -1.99 -21.27
N GLU A 10 7.99 -1.06 -21.15
CA GLU A 10 6.85 -0.96 -22.06
C GLU A 10 7.28 -0.60 -23.49
N TYR A 11 8.24 0.31 -23.64
CA TYR A 11 8.83 0.64 -24.95
C TYR A 11 9.50 -0.57 -25.60
N ALA A 12 10.16 -1.43 -24.82
CA ALA A 12 10.76 -2.67 -25.27
C ALA A 12 9.78 -3.84 -25.48
N GLY A 13 8.48 -3.61 -25.27
CA GLY A 13 7.42 -4.60 -25.46
C GLY A 13 7.21 -5.57 -24.28
N TYR A 14 7.78 -5.28 -23.11
CA TYR A 14 7.55 -6.08 -21.91
C TYR A 14 6.33 -5.60 -21.13
N GLU A 15 5.58 -6.55 -20.60
CA GLU A 15 4.48 -6.27 -19.68
C GLU A 15 4.89 -6.58 -18.24
N LEU A 16 4.53 -5.71 -17.31
CA LEU A 16 4.70 -5.99 -15.88
C LEU A 16 3.66 -7.04 -15.46
N LYS A 17 4.11 -8.19 -14.92
CA LYS A 17 3.23 -9.29 -14.50
C LYS A 17 2.15 -8.87 -13.50
N ARG A 18 2.43 -7.86 -12.68
CA ARG A 18 1.48 -7.30 -11.70
C ARG A 18 0.69 -6.11 -12.26
N GLY A 19 0.97 -5.75 -13.51
CA GLY A 19 0.40 -4.58 -14.16
C GLY A 19 0.95 -3.26 -13.62
N GLY A 20 0.52 -2.16 -14.24
CA GLY A 20 0.78 -0.81 -13.77
C GLY A 20 -0.52 -0.22 -13.20
N GLY A 21 -0.53 0.13 -11.92
CA GLY A 21 -1.68 0.77 -11.29
C GLY A 21 -1.63 2.29 -11.45
N CYS A 22 -1.22 3.01 -10.40
CA CYS A 22 -1.21 4.48 -10.38
C CYS A 22 -0.18 5.12 -11.32
N ARG A 23 0.87 4.43 -11.71
CA ARG A 23 2.02 4.91 -12.53
C ARG A 23 2.75 6.12 -11.93
N ASN A 24 2.54 6.41 -10.65
CA ASN A 24 3.04 7.59 -9.95
C ASN A 24 3.61 7.27 -8.54
N GLY A 25 4.22 6.09 -8.38
CA GLY A 25 4.95 5.72 -7.17
C GLY A 25 4.10 5.37 -5.95
N PHE A 26 2.77 5.25 -6.09
CA PHE A 26 1.88 5.11 -4.93
C PHE A 26 1.35 3.68 -4.70
N CYS A 27 0.91 2.96 -5.75
CA CYS A 27 0.18 1.70 -5.55
C CYS A 27 1.06 0.46 -5.33
N GLY A 28 2.38 0.55 -5.55
CA GLY A 28 3.31 -0.56 -5.39
C GLY A 28 3.24 -1.69 -6.44
N ALA A 29 2.29 -1.64 -7.38
CA ALA A 29 2.10 -2.71 -8.38
C ALA A 29 3.32 -2.94 -9.28
N CYS A 30 4.12 -1.91 -9.52
CA CYS A 30 5.32 -1.93 -10.35
C CYS A 30 6.62 -2.19 -9.57
N ALA A 31 6.54 -2.78 -8.38
CA ALA A 31 7.72 -3.12 -7.59
C ALA A 31 8.70 -4.00 -8.38
N THR A 32 9.96 -3.63 -8.37
CA THR A 32 11.01 -4.17 -9.23
C THR A 32 12.35 -4.17 -8.48
N ILE A 33 13.27 -5.01 -8.89
CA ILE A 33 14.63 -5.02 -8.38
C ILE A 33 15.57 -4.70 -9.52
N TYR A 34 16.59 -3.91 -9.26
CA TYR A 34 17.65 -3.66 -10.23
C TYR A 34 19.03 -3.65 -9.60
N ARG A 35 20.04 -3.75 -10.43
CA ARG A 35 21.44 -3.47 -10.12
C ARG A 35 22.11 -2.82 -11.32
N ILE A 36 23.19 -2.10 -11.08
CA ILE A 36 24.05 -1.56 -12.13
C ILE A 36 25.23 -2.53 -12.37
N LYS A 37 25.69 -2.66 -13.59
CA LYS A 37 26.83 -3.50 -13.96
C LYS A 37 28.07 -3.09 -13.15
N GLY A 38 28.71 -4.08 -12.54
CA GLY A 38 29.87 -3.87 -11.66
C GLY A 38 29.49 -3.62 -10.20
N ASP A 39 28.25 -3.27 -9.89
CA ASP A 39 27.75 -3.21 -8.54
C ASP A 39 27.26 -4.59 -8.07
N ARG A 40 27.44 -4.89 -6.79
CA ARG A 40 26.94 -6.12 -6.14
C ARG A 40 25.66 -5.87 -5.35
N GLU A 41 25.27 -4.63 -5.18
CA GLU A 41 24.05 -4.26 -4.44
C GLU A 41 22.81 -4.44 -5.31
N LEU A 42 21.75 -4.99 -4.70
CA LEU A 42 20.43 -5.07 -5.29
C LEU A 42 19.55 -3.98 -4.72
N HIS A 43 19.05 -3.14 -5.60
CA HIS A 43 18.16 -2.03 -5.24
C HIS A 43 16.70 -2.44 -5.49
N ALA A 44 15.84 -2.26 -4.48
CA ALA A 44 14.40 -2.39 -4.64
C ALA A 44 13.80 -1.02 -4.96
N CYS A 45 12.91 -0.96 -5.95
CA CYS A 45 12.33 0.29 -6.40
C CYS A 45 10.91 0.12 -6.95
N LEU A 46 10.28 1.25 -7.24
CA LEU A 46 9.04 1.30 -8.02
C LEU A 46 9.37 1.71 -9.45
N ALA A 47 9.15 0.82 -10.41
CA ALA A 47 9.56 1.00 -11.81
C ALA A 47 8.94 2.24 -12.48
N CYS A 48 7.78 2.72 -12.00
CA CYS A 48 7.12 3.90 -12.54
C CYS A 48 7.75 5.23 -12.11
N SER A 49 8.58 5.25 -11.06
CA SER A 49 9.21 6.46 -10.52
C SER A 49 10.74 6.45 -10.63
N THR A 50 11.34 5.27 -10.81
CA THR A 50 12.80 5.14 -10.93
C THR A 50 13.22 5.28 -12.39
N LYS A 51 14.17 6.18 -12.65
CA LYS A 51 14.73 6.42 -13.98
C LYS A 51 15.69 5.30 -14.38
N VAL A 52 15.75 5.02 -15.69
CA VAL A 52 16.76 4.10 -16.21
C VAL A 52 18.13 4.76 -16.26
N GLU A 53 19.16 3.96 -16.02
CA GLU A 53 20.56 4.32 -16.12
C GLU A 53 21.26 3.33 -17.04
N ASP A 54 22.43 3.72 -17.59
CA ASP A 54 23.23 2.85 -18.43
C ASP A 54 23.69 1.59 -17.66
N ASP A 55 23.78 0.49 -18.35
CA ASP A 55 24.19 -0.82 -17.78
C ASP A 55 23.32 -1.32 -16.62
N MET A 56 22.05 -0.88 -16.54
CA MET A 56 21.10 -1.32 -15.54
C MET A 56 20.53 -2.71 -15.89
N TYR A 57 20.64 -3.66 -14.95
CA TYR A 57 19.99 -4.98 -15.03
C TYR A 57 18.73 -4.94 -14.18
N VAL A 58 17.59 -5.14 -14.81
CA VAL A 58 16.26 -5.08 -14.15
C VAL A 58 15.67 -6.48 -14.06
N ALA A 59 15.13 -6.83 -12.90
CA ALA A 59 14.37 -8.05 -12.68
C ALA A 59 12.99 -7.70 -12.12
N THR A 60 11.94 -8.08 -12.86
CA THR A 60 10.58 -7.99 -12.33
C THR A 60 10.41 -8.97 -11.18
N LEU A 61 9.77 -8.54 -10.09
CA LEU A 61 9.45 -9.46 -9.00
C LEU A 61 8.49 -10.53 -9.50
N PRO A 62 8.78 -11.81 -9.28
CA PRO A 62 7.82 -12.86 -9.56
C PRO A 62 6.56 -12.59 -8.72
N PHE A 63 5.42 -13.06 -9.19
CA PHE A 63 4.21 -13.08 -8.39
C PHE A 63 4.45 -13.98 -7.16
N PHE A 64 4.60 -13.37 -6.01
CA PHE A 64 4.54 -14.10 -4.75
C PHE A 64 3.08 -14.17 -4.33
N PRO A 65 2.50 -15.35 -4.20
CA PRO A 65 1.25 -15.49 -3.49
C PRO A 65 1.54 -15.12 -2.03
N LEU A 66 1.35 -13.85 -1.70
CA LEU A 66 1.29 -13.43 -0.31
C LEU A 66 0.13 -14.20 0.32
N VAL A 67 0.39 -14.92 1.39
CA VAL A 67 -0.66 -15.60 2.15
C VAL A 67 -1.60 -14.53 2.68
N LYS A 68 -2.77 -14.43 2.04
CA LYS A 68 -3.84 -13.55 2.45
C LYS A 68 -4.87 -14.40 3.17
N GLN A 69 -4.93 -14.25 4.48
CA GLN A 69 -5.96 -14.92 5.27
C GLN A 69 -7.34 -14.26 5.02
N VAL A 70 -8.36 -15.10 4.99
CA VAL A 70 -9.75 -14.68 4.94
C VAL A 70 -10.28 -14.63 6.37
N TYR A 71 -10.80 -13.50 6.78
CA TYR A 71 -11.37 -13.30 8.12
C TYR A 71 -12.52 -12.31 8.04
N ASP A 72 -13.47 -12.44 8.96
CA ASP A 72 -14.52 -11.47 9.19
C ASP A 72 -14.06 -10.52 10.30
N ILE A 73 -13.94 -9.24 10.00
CA ILE A 73 -13.46 -8.22 10.94
C ILE A 73 -14.40 -8.08 12.15
N GLU A 74 -15.69 -8.43 12.02
CA GLU A 74 -16.65 -8.39 13.12
C GLU A 74 -16.36 -9.46 14.18
N GLN A 75 -15.79 -10.57 13.75
CA GLN A 75 -15.50 -11.72 14.62
C GLN A 75 -14.09 -11.71 15.18
N VAL A 76 -13.20 -10.93 14.56
CA VAL A 76 -11.78 -10.85 14.94
C VAL A 76 -11.58 -9.70 15.92
N LYS A 77 -10.97 -9.97 17.08
CA LYS A 77 -10.68 -8.95 18.11
C LYS A 77 -9.17 -8.66 18.19
N PRO A 78 -8.75 -7.44 18.61
CA PRO A 78 -7.34 -7.06 18.67
C PRO A 78 -6.60 -7.71 19.86
N THR A 79 -6.50 -9.04 19.83
CA THR A 79 -5.76 -9.84 20.81
C THR A 79 -4.47 -10.37 20.21
N GLN A 80 -3.43 -10.62 21.04
CA GLN A 80 -2.18 -11.20 20.56
C GLN A 80 -2.40 -12.55 19.86
N GLN A 81 -3.34 -13.34 20.34
CA GLN A 81 -3.67 -14.65 19.78
C GLN A 81 -4.13 -14.60 18.32
N ILE A 82 -4.76 -13.50 17.91
CA ILE A 82 -5.27 -13.38 16.54
C ILE A 82 -4.15 -13.35 15.51
N MET A 83 -3.01 -12.70 15.81
CA MET A 83 -1.84 -12.74 14.94
C MET A 83 -1.24 -14.15 14.87
N MET A 84 -1.23 -14.88 15.97
CA MET A 84 -0.76 -16.26 15.99
C MET A 84 -1.66 -17.21 15.17
N GLN A 85 -2.96 -16.96 15.15
CA GLN A 85 -3.92 -17.76 14.41
C GLN A 85 -3.90 -17.48 12.90
N LEU A 86 -3.83 -16.21 12.52
CA LEU A 86 -3.95 -15.79 11.13
C LEU A 86 -2.59 -15.71 10.39
N TYR A 87 -1.53 -15.32 11.09
CA TYR A 87 -0.19 -15.13 10.52
C TYR A 87 0.91 -15.68 11.44
N PRO A 88 0.88 -17.01 11.75
CA PRO A 88 1.85 -17.62 12.67
C PRO A 88 3.30 -17.47 12.23
N GLU A 89 3.56 -17.27 10.92
CA GLU A 89 4.90 -17.10 10.36
C GLU A 89 5.64 -15.88 10.91
N ILE A 90 4.95 -14.87 11.46
CA ILE A 90 5.63 -13.72 12.07
C ILE A 90 6.51 -14.12 13.26
N TYR A 91 6.16 -15.20 13.96
CA TYR A 91 6.92 -15.72 15.10
C TYR A 91 8.19 -16.48 14.70
N SER A 92 8.36 -16.77 13.40
CA SER A 92 9.58 -17.34 12.82
C SER A 92 10.59 -16.26 12.38
N CYS A 93 10.34 -14.99 12.69
CA CYS A 93 11.23 -13.90 12.35
C CYS A 93 12.60 -14.06 13.00
N VAL A 94 13.66 -14.09 12.19
CA VAL A 94 15.06 -14.23 12.66
C VAL A 94 15.76 -12.87 12.87
N GLY A 95 15.05 -11.76 12.77
CA GLY A 95 15.60 -10.42 13.03
C GLY A 95 16.64 -9.94 12.00
N CYS A 96 16.69 -10.50 10.79
CA CYS A 96 17.75 -10.19 9.79
C CYS A 96 17.64 -8.80 9.16
N ASN A 97 16.56 -8.07 9.38
CA ASN A 97 16.28 -6.72 8.87
C ASN A 97 16.26 -6.57 7.32
N ALA A 98 16.23 -7.67 6.57
CA ALA A 98 16.17 -7.63 5.11
C ALA A 98 14.89 -6.95 4.59
N CYS A 99 13.78 -7.08 5.30
CA CYS A 99 12.50 -6.47 4.97
C CYS A 99 12.52 -4.94 5.06
N THR A 100 13.10 -4.37 6.13
CA THR A 100 13.26 -2.91 6.30
C THR A 100 14.19 -2.34 5.24
N LYS A 101 15.35 -2.98 5.01
CA LYS A 101 16.30 -2.54 3.98
C LYS A 101 15.74 -2.56 2.57
N ALA A 102 14.77 -3.45 2.29
CA ALA A 102 14.15 -3.59 0.99
C ALA A 102 12.87 -2.75 0.82
N CYS A 103 12.44 -2.02 1.84
CA CYS A 103 11.20 -1.25 1.77
C CYS A 103 11.33 -0.07 0.82
N THR A 104 10.46 0.00 -0.21
CA THR A 104 10.42 1.09 -1.20
C THR A 104 9.89 2.41 -0.62
N GLN A 105 9.24 2.37 0.55
CA GLN A 105 8.69 3.53 1.26
C GLN A 105 9.54 3.92 2.48
N GLY A 106 10.67 3.25 2.71
CA GLY A 106 11.54 3.55 3.84
C GLY A 106 10.97 3.17 5.22
N LEU A 107 9.94 2.34 5.28
CA LEU A 107 9.29 1.93 6.53
C LEU A 107 10.16 0.98 7.34
N ASN A 108 10.09 1.05 8.66
CA ASN A 108 10.74 0.11 9.55
C ASN A 108 9.92 -1.20 9.67
N VAL A 109 9.97 -1.99 8.60
CA VAL A 109 9.15 -3.20 8.44
C VAL A 109 9.37 -4.22 9.56
N MET A 110 10.62 -4.42 9.97
CA MET A 110 10.93 -5.35 11.07
C MET A 110 10.28 -4.88 12.37
N GLN A 111 10.26 -3.58 12.62
CA GLN A 111 9.69 -3.01 13.83
C GLN A 111 8.17 -3.20 13.89
N TYR A 112 7.44 -2.96 12.79
CA TYR A 112 6.00 -3.18 12.83
C TYR A 112 5.62 -4.67 12.95
N ILE A 113 6.45 -5.59 12.44
CA ILE A 113 6.26 -7.03 12.72
C ILE A 113 6.48 -7.33 14.20
N ALA A 114 7.49 -6.73 14.82
CA ALA A 114 7.72 -6.89 16.26
C ALA A 114 6.54 -6.33 17.10
N TYR A 115 5.91 -5.26 16.68
CA TYR A 115 4.68 -4.76 17.30
C TYR A 115 3.52 -5.75 17.12
N ALA A 116 3.34 -6.28 15.91
CA ALA A 116 2.30 -7.27 15.63
C ALA A 116 2.47 -8.54 16.48
N GLN A 117 3.70 -9.04 16.67
CA GLN A 117 4.01 -10.18 17.53
C GLN A 117 3.56 -9.97 18.97
N ARG A 118 3.64 -8.75 19.47
CA ARG A 118 3.26 -8.38 20.85
C ARG A 118 1.79 -7.98 20.98
N GLY A 119 1.03 -7.89 19.86
CA GLY A 119 -0.34 -7.41 19.86
C GLY A 119 -0.48 -5.89 20.04
N GLU A 120 0.60 -5.13 19.81
CA GLU A 120 0.62 -3.66 19.88
C GLU A 120 0.09 -3.09 18.54
N TYR A 121 -1.23 -3.25 18.30
CA TYR A 121 -1.84 -2.97 17.00
C TYR A 121 -1.80 -1.50 16.62
N GLU A 122 -1.96 -0.59 17.59
CA GLU A 122 -1.90 0.85 17.36
C GLU A 122 -0.53 1.25 16.81
N LYS A 123 0.56 0.86 17.49
CA LYS A 123 1.93 1.12 17.04
C LYS A 123 2.25 0.43 15.70
N CYS A 124 1.73 -0.78 15.51
CA CYS A 124 1.89 -1.50 14.25
C CYS A 124 1.18 -0.78 13.10
N ALA A 125 -0.02 -0.26 13.34
CA ALA A 125 -0.80 0.49 12.37
C ALA A 125 -0.11 1.80 11.99
N GLU A 126 0.38 2.54 12.96
CA GLU A 126 1.11 3.80 12.77
C GLU A 126 2.39 3.58 11.97
N GLU A 127 3.27 2.68 12.40
CA GLU A 127 4.56 2.39 11.72
C GLU A 127 4.38 1.87 10.29
N SER A 128 3.26 1.21 10.00
CA SER A 128 2.96 0.63 8.69
C SER A 128 1.99 1.46 7.84
N PHE A 129 1.60 2.66 8.28
CA PHE A 129 0.52 3.42 7.64
C PHE A 129 0.78 3.67 6.15
N ASP A 130 1.97 4.10 5.78
CA ASP A 130 2.36 4.43 4.40
C ASP A 130 2.73 3.20 3.55
N CYS A 131 2.40 1.99 4.01
CA CYS A 131 2.68 0.77 3.27
C CYS A 131 1.81 0.66 2.00
N VAL A 132 2.44 0.76 0.84
CA VAL A 132 1.80 0.61 -0.49
C VAL A 132 1.61 -0.85 -0.93
N MET A 133 1.81 -1.81 -0.03
CA MET A 133 1.61 -3.25 -0.24
C MET A 133 2.36 -3.85 -1.45
N CYS A 134 3.52 -3.29 -1.81
CA CYS A 134 4.31 -3.74 -2.97
C CYS A 134 4.84 -5.18 -2.87
N GLY A 135 4.96 -5.74 -1.64
CA GLY A 135 5.39 -7.13 -1.39
C GLY A 135 6.89 -7.38 -1.45
N VAL A 136 7.73 -6.37 -1.69
CA VAL A 136 9.20 -6.54 -1.77
C VAL A 136 9.77 -7.10 -0.47
N CYS A 137 9.30 -6.61 0.69
CA CYS A 137 9.72 -7.10 1.99
C CYS A 137 9.45 -8.60 2.18
N SER A 138 8.28 -9.08 1.74
CA SER A 138 7.92 -10.50 1.80
C SER A 138 8.78 -11.36 0.87
N SER A 139 9.10 -10.84 -0.32
CA SER A 139 9.97 -11.55 -1.28
C SER A 139 11.40 -11.73 -0.79
N ARG A 140 11.84 -10.90 0.13
CA ARG A 140 13.18 -10.93 0.72
C ARG A 140 13.24 -11.64 2.07
N CYS A 141 12.11 -12.11 2.57
CA CYS A 141 12.02 -12.71 3.90
C CYS A 141 12.36 -14.21 3.88
N PRO A 142 13.42 -14.65 4.59
CA PRO A 142 13.74 -16.08 4.66
C PRO A 142 12.69 -16.89 5.45
N ALA A 143 11.91 -16.23 6.33
CA ALA A 143 10.85 -16.86 7.11
C ALA A 143 9.48 -16.86 6.39
N GLY A 144 9.39 -16.33 5.14
CA GLY A 144 8.16 -16.34 4.37
C GLY A 144 7.03 -15.44 4.92
N ILE A 145 7.36 -14.44 5.72
CA ILE A 145 6.38 -13.56 6.36
C ILE A 145 5.64 -12.71 5.33
N SER A 146 4.32 -12.66 5.44
CA SER A 146 3.42 -11.84 4.64
C SER A 146 3.27 -10.42 5.22
N HIS A 147 4.39 -9.68 5.35
CA HIS A 147 4.45 -8.38 6.03
C HIS A 147 3.32 -7.41 5.67
N PRO A 148 2.98 -7.16 4.37
CA PRO A 148 1.93 -6.21 4.03
C PRO A 148 0.54 -6.65 4.51
N GLN A 149 0.28 -7.97 4.56
CA GLN A 149 -1.00 -8.49 5.01
C GLN A 149 -1.14 -8.40 6.53
N VAL A 150 -0.05 -8.65 7.26
CA VAL A 150 0.04 -8.43 8.72
C VAL A 150 -0.24 -6.96 9.05
N ALA A 151 0.43 -6.04 8.34
CA ALA A 151 0.20 -4.61 8.50
C ALA A 151 -1.26 -4.21 8.21
N MET A 152 -1.86 -4.76 7.15
CA MET A 152 -3.26 -4.50 6.80
C MET A 152 -4.21 -4.99 7.89
N LEU A 153 -4.00 -6.18 8.44
CA LEU A 153 -4.81 -6.68 9.55
C LEU A 153 -4.68 -5.76 10.78
N ALA A 154 -3.46 -5.37 11.14
CA ALA A 154 -3.23 -4.47 12.27
C ALA A 154 -3.94 -3.13 12.10
N ARG A 155 -3.83 -2.49 10.93
CA ARG A 155 -4.53 -1.22 10.61
C ARG A 155 -6.05 -1.36 10.69
N ARG A 156 -6.61 -2.47 10.20
CA ARG A 156 -8.05 -2.72 10.27
C ARG A 156 -8.53 -2.93 11.71
N LEU A 157 -7.77 -3.69 12.52
CA LEU A 157 -8.09 -3.89 13.92
C LEU A 157 -7.98 -2.60 14.72
N ASN A 158 -6.93 -1.82 14.45
CA ASN A 158 -6.77 -0.51 15.08
C ASN A 158 -7.93 0.42 14.72
N GLY A 159 -8.21 0.60 13.44
CA GLY A 159 -9.27 1.52 12.99
C GLY A 159 -10.67 1.14 13.48
N LYS A 160 -10.95 -0.18 13.62
CA LYS A 160 -12.26 -0.62 14.07
C LYS A 160 -12.45 -0.59 15.58
N TYR A 161 -11.40 -0.92 16.35
CA TYR A 161 -11.59 -1.23 17.78
C TYR A 161 -10.78 -0.36 18.73
N LEU A 162 -9.70 0.30 18.27
CA LEU A 162 -8.77 1.00 19.14
C LEU A 162 -8.71 2.51 18.85
N ALA A 163 -8.79 2.90 17.58
CA ALA A 163 -8.75 4.30 17.18
C ALA A 163 -9.97 5.07 17.73
N PRO A 164 -9.79 6.35 18.06
CA PRO A 164 -10.90 7.21 18.44
C PRO A 164 -11.98 7.26 17.37
N HIS A 165 -13.23 7.32 17.80
CA HIS A 165 -14.37 7.46 16.90
C HIS A 165 -14.38 8.85 16.24
N CYS A 166 -14.77 8.93 14.98
CA CYS A 166 -14.81 10.18 14.21
C CYS A 166 -16.26 10.71 14.11
N ASP A 167 -16.71 11.48 15.09
CA ASP A 167 -18.08 12.00 15.15
C ASP A 167 -18.49 12.80 13.90
N HIS A 168 -17.56 13.54 13.30
CA HIS A 168 -17.83 14.28 12.06
C HIS A 168 -18.05 13.36 10.85
N LEU A 169 -17.48 12.16 10.85
CA LEU A 169 -17.72 11.17 9.80
C LEU A 169 -19.10 10.56 9.96
N ASP A 170 -19.50 10.22 11.17
CA ASP A 170 -20.84 9.70 11.44
C ASP A 170 -21.91 10.71 11.04
N LYS A 171 -21.74 11.96 11.43
CA LYS A 171 -22.64 13.03 11.01
C LYS A 171 -22.76 13.11 9.48
N ARG A 172 -21.62 13.00 8.77
CA ARG A 172 -21.62 12.99 7.29
C ARG A 172 -22.36 11.77 6.72
N VAL A 173 -22.19 10.61 7.33
CA VAL A 173 -22.91 9.38 6.94
C VAL A 173 -24.42 9.54 7.17
N GLU A 174 -24.84 10.11 8.29
CA GLU A 174 -26.24 10.42 8.56
C GLU A 174 -26.82 11.39 7.52
N GLU A 175 -26.12 12.50 7.22
CA GLU A 175 -26.52 13.46 6.20
C GLU A 175 -26.71 12.80 4.81
N ILE A 176 -25.86 11.82 4.46
CA ILE A 176 -25.98 11.06 3.21
C ILE A 176 -27.21 10.15 3.26
N HIS A 177 -27.44 9.45 4.37
CA HIS A 177 -28.62 8.57 4.53
C HIS A 177 -29.94 9.35 4.54
N GLU A 178 -29.94 10.57 5.07
CA GLU A 178 -31.08 11.47 5.06
C GLU A 178 -31.31 12.17 3.71
N GLY A 179 -30.44 11.94 2.72
CA GLY A 179 -30.58 12.52 1.38
C GLY A 179 -30.29 14.02 1.28
N VAL A 180 -29.55 14.58 2.25
CA VAL A 180 -29.24 16.04 2.28
C VAL A 180 -28.59 16.53 0.98
N PHE A 181 -27.81 15.67 0.33
CA PHE A 181 -27.06 16.00 -0.89
C PHE A 181 -27.80 15.63 -2.19
N GLU A 182 -28.90 14.89 -2.15
CA GLU A 182 -29.60 14.39 -3.35
C GLU A 182 -29.98 15.51 -4.29
N LYS A 183 -30.63 16.55 -3.78
CA LYS A 183 -31.04 17.71 -4.58
C LYS A 183 -29.85 18.44 -5.24
N LEU A 184 -28.75 18.57 -4.53
CA LEU A 184 -27.53 19.22 -5.06
C LEU A 184 -26.91 18.38 -6.19
N ILE A 185 -26.94 17.05 -6.05
CA ILE A 185 -26.45 16.11 -7.08
C ILE A 185 -27.36 16.14 -8.29
N GLU A 186 -28.68 16.11 -8.10
CA GLU A 186 -29.68 16.21 -9.20
C GLU A 186 -29.54 17.54 -9.95
N ASP A 187 -29.43 18.66 -9.24
CA ASP A 187 -29.21 19.98 -9.84
C ASP A 187 -27.92 20.03 -10.65
N LEU A 188 -26.84 19.43 -10.15
CA LEU A 188 -25.56 19.36 -10.85
C LEU A 188 -25.65 18.47 -12.11
N MET A 189 -26.29 17.30 -11.98
CA MET A 189 -26.46 16.37 -13.13
C MET A 189 -27.40 16.93 -14.20
N GLY A 190 -28.30 17.83 -13.86
CA GLY A 190 -29.20 18.51 -14.80
C GLY A 190 -28.53 19.64 -15.59
N LYS A 191 -27.32 20.07 -15.22
CA LYS A 191 -26.62 21.19 -15.89
C LYS A 191 -25.96 20.78 -17.21
N PRO A 192 -25.90 21.71 -18.19
CA PRO A 192 -25.14 21.47 -19.41
C PRO A 192 -23.63 21.40 -19.12
N LEU A 193 -22.91 20.64 -19.95
CA LEU A 193 -21.47 20.41 -19.77
C LEU A 193 -20.64 21.70 -19.65
N SER A 194 -21.04 22.74 -20.42
CA SER A 194 -20.35 24.05 -20.38
C SER A 194 -20.42 24.73 -19.00
N GLU A 195 -21.60 24.65 -18.36
CA GLU A 195 -21.79 25.19 -17.00
C GLU A 195 -21.02 24.40 -15.94
N ILE A 196 -20.99 23.06 -16.09
CA ILE A 196 -20.20 22.19 -15.19
C ILE A 196 -18.71 22.51 -15.33
N GLN A 197 -18.21 22.72 -16.54
CA GLN A 197 -16.82 23.11 -16.81
C GLN A 197 -16.48 24.48 -16.19
N GLU A 198 -17.41 25.43 -16.26
CA GLU A 198 -17.22 26.76 -15.63
C GLU A 198 -17.17 26.64 -14.11
N LEU A 199 -18.09 25.90 -13.51
CA LEU A 199 -18.10 25.61 -12.06
C LEU A 199 -16.83 24.90 -11.63
N TYR A 200 -16.34 23.93 -12.40
CA TYR A 200 -15.09 23.23 -12.12
C TYR A 200 -13.86 24.14 -12.15
N ASN A 201 -13.79 25.05 -13.12
CA ASN A 201 -12.69 25.98 -13.27
C ASN A 201 -12.67 27.07 -12.20
N ASN A 202 -13.85 27.45 -11.70
CA ASN A 202 -14.03 28.49 -10.69
C ASN A 202 -14.10 27.94 -9.24
N ARG A 203 -13.90 26.59 -9.05
CA ARG A 203 -13.92 26.01 -7.72
C ARG A 203 -12.77 26.54 -6.86
N ASP A 204 -13.06 26.73 -5.58
CA ASP A 204 -12.04 27.03 -4.58
C ASP A 204 -11.16 25.78 -4.42
N ILE A 205 -9.87 25.89 -4.76
CA ILE A 205 -8.89 24.81 -4.59
C ILE A 205 -8.05 25.21 -3.38
N GLU A 206 -8.20 24.45 -2.30
CA GLU A 206 -7.31 24.60 -1.16
C GLU A 206 -5.85 24.41 -1.62
N ALA A 207 -5.00 25.37 -1.31
CA ALA A 207 -3.60 25.41 -1.70
C ALA A 207 -2.74 24.52 -0.80
#